data_32294418fe5f19c30fd6326d9708fea2
#
_entry.id   32294418fe5f19c30fd6326d9708fea2
#
_cell.length_a   1.000
_cell.length_b   1.000
_cell.length_c   1.000
_cell.angle_alpha   90.00
_cell.angle_beta   90.00
_cell.angle_gamma   90.00
#
_symmetry.space_group_name_H-M   'P 1'
#
loop_
_entity.id
_entity.type
_entity.pdbx_description
1 polymer ?
#
loop_
_entity_poly.entity_id
_entity_poly.type
_entity_poly.pdbx_seq_one_letter_code
_entity_poly.pdbx_strand_id
1 'polypeptide(L)'
;EAVLDLQIHRDNRNELALSFILALFIVLISALCIGVIIKSVYGLEFWSALIYATPLAIVSSAIVIPSVGKLAPKLKDFLVFESIFSDIIGILLFNFLVMVEFSHMASFWWFWGSLLLMLGFSFAISIPLALLINHKRNHHQHIFILAVLVLLYSIAKYFHFSALILILIFGLTLSNLKMFFKKDFFEKIFHHDSLQNELNDMQKLTGELAFIIRTLFFVIFGYSLNLSLLLDFRVLLVGCLVVAVMYGIRYVSFWPFSRENIYEKVYIAPRGLITVLLFYQIPEKFISNKFDAGLVFFVVIFSSIFMSGRLIMTGRKSLIVNE
;
A
#
# COMPACT_ATOMS: atom_id res chain seq x y z
N GLU A 1 1.38 6.29 -7.70
CA GLU A 1 2.46 7.07 -7.09
C GLU A 1 3.47 6.13 -6.44
N ALA A 2 3.16 5.50 -5.32
CA ALA A 2 4.10 4.69 -4.53
C ALA A 2 4.87 3.63 -5.34
N VAL A 3 4.24 3.00 -6.32
CA VAL A 3 4.83 1.97 -7.17
C VAL A 3 5.83 2.53 -8.18
N LEU A 4 5.65 3.78 -8.60
CA LEU A 4 6.60 4.47 -9.48
C LEU A 4 7.90 4.84 -8.75
N ASP A 5 7.84 5.00 -7.42
CA ASP A 5 9.00 5.24 -6.56
C ASP A 5 9.83 3.96 -6.32
N LEU A 6 9.26 2.79 -6.58
CA LEU A 6 9.91 1.50 -6.36
C LEU A 6 10.82 1.15 -7.55
N GLN A 7 11.99 1.80 -7.60
CA GLN A 7 13.05 1.46 -8.57
C GLN A 7 14.01 0.45 -7.95
N ILE A 8 14.08 -0.73 -8.57
CA ILE A 8 14.94 -1.82 -8.10
C ILE A 8 16.35 -1.62 -8.65
N HIS A 9 17.27 -1.19 -7.79
CA HIS A 9 18.69 -1.06 -8.11
C HIS A 9 19.48 -2.27 -7.55
N ARG A 10 20.58 -2.65 -8.22
CA ARG A 10 21.40 -3.80 -7.77
C ARG A 10 21.97 -3.63 -6.37
N ASP A 11 22.29 -2.41 -5.97
CA ASP A 11 22.93 -2.10 -4.69
C ASP A 11 21.98 -2.21 -3.49
N ASN A 12 20.62 -2.13 -3.71
CA ASN A 12 19.61 -2.16 -2.65
C ASN A 12 18.90 -3.51 -2.49
N ARG A 13 19.39 -4.56 -3.14
CA ARG A 13 18.68 -5.87 -3.17
C ARG A 13 18.45 -6.48 -1.79
N ASN A 14 19.43 -6.39 -0.90
CA ASN A 14 19.31 -6.97 0.45
C ASN A 14 18.31 -6.17 1.30
N GLU A 15 18.30 -4.85 1.19
CA GLU A 15 17.34 -3.99 1.88
C GLU A 15 15.92 -4.19 1.35
N LEU A 16 15.76 -4.29 0.03
CA LEU A 16 14.48 -4.61 -0.62
C LEU A 16 13.95 -5.97 -0.18
N ALA A 17 14.80 -7.01 -0.20
CA ALA A 17 14.40 -8.35 0.22
C ALA A 17 13.99 -8.39 1.70
N LEU A 18 14.75 -7.74 2.57
CA LEU A 18 14.43 -7.64 3.99
C LEU A 18 13.11 -6.89 4.22
N SER A 19 12.93 -5.74 3.57
CA SER A 19 11.70 -4.95 3.65
C SER A 19 10.48 -5.75 3.17
N PHE A 20 10.62 -6.53 2.08
CA PHE A 20 9.56 -7.40 1.58
C PHE A 20 9.19 -8.50 2.56
N ILE A 21 10.18 -9.24 3.08
CA ILE A 21 9.95 -10.34 4.03
C ILE A 21 9.29 -9.81 5.30
N LEU A 22 9.77 -8.68 5.83
CA LEU A 22 9.21 -8.08 7.04
C LEU A 22 7.80 -7.55 6.80
N ALA A 23 7.54 -6.89 5.68
CA ALA A 23 6.20 -6.42 5.32
C ALA A 23 5.22 -7.59 5.20
N LEU A 24 5.63 -8.69 4.52
CA LEU A 24 4.82 -9.90 4.39
C LEU A 24 4.47 -10.50 5.75
N PHE A 25 5.47 -10.69 6.60
CA PHE A 25 5.30 -11.27 7.93
C PHE A 25 4.40 -10.38 8.81
N ILE A 26 4.67 -9.06 8.85
CA ILE A 26 3.93 -8.10 9.66
C ILE A 26 2.46 -8.02 9.20
N VAL A 27 2.20 -7.92 7.90
CA VAL A 27 0.82 -7.84 7.38
C VAL A 27 0.04 -9.11 7.69
N LEU A 28 0.62 -10.30 7.42
CA LEU A 28 -0.07 -11.57 7.66
C LEU A 28 -0.35 -11.79 9.13
N ILE A 29 0.63 -11.60 10.02
CA ILE A 29 0.44 -11.81 11.46
C ILE A 29 -0.50 -10.75 12.04
N SER A 30 -0.38 -9.48 11.62
CA SER A 30 -1.29 -8.44 12.08
C SER A 30 -2.73 -8.74 11.64
N ALA A 31 -2.96 -9.13 10.39
CA ALA A 31 -4.29 -9.50 9.91
C ALA A 31 -4.89 -10.67 10.71
N LEU A 32 -4.08 -11.70 10.99
CA LEU A 32 -4.51 -12.85 11.80
C LEU A 32 -4.85 -12.44 13.23
N CYS A 33 -3.97 -11.73 13.92
CA CYS A 33 -4.19 -11.32 15.31
C CYS A 33 -5.38 -10.36 15.45
N ILE A 34 -5.48 -9.36 14.56
CA ILE A 34 -6.63 -8.44 14.52
C ILE A 34 -7.91 -9.20 14.17
N GLY A 35 -7.86 -10.15 13.24
CA GLY A 35 -8.99 -11.00 12.88
C GLY A 35 -9.50 -11.82 14.06
N VAL A 36 -8.61 -12.38 14.88
CA VAL A 36 -9.00 -13.07 16.12
C VAL A 36 -9.67 -12.12 17.10
N ILE A 37 -9.15 -10.90 17.27
CA ILE A 37 -9.78 -9.89 18.14
C ILE A 37 -11.18 -9.54 17.65
N ILE A 38 -11.32 -9.22 16.36
CA ILE A 38 -12.61 -8.87 15.74
C ILE A 38 -13.60 -10.02 15.88
N LYS A 39 -13.18 -11.27 15.58
CA LYS A 39 -14.02 -12.45 15.79
C LYS A 39 -14.51 -12.57 17.23
N SER A 40 -13.60 -12.43 18.19
CA SER A 40 -13.93 -12.64 19.61
C SER A 40 -14.84 -11.56 20.18
N VAL A 41 -14.67 -10.30 19.76
CA VAL A 41 -15.42 -9.15 20.28
C VAL A 41 -16.77 -8.97 19.59
N TYR A 42 -16.79 -9.12 18.25
CA TYR A 42 -17.98 -8.87 17.44
C TYR A 42 -18.78 -10.15 17.11
N GLY A 43 -18.24 -11.34 17.44
CA GLY A 43 -18.87 -12.62 17.18
C GLY A 43 -19.06 -12.91 15.69
N LEU A 44 -18.11 -12.44 14.86
CA LEU A 44 -18.11 -12.67 13.41
C LEU A 44 -17.54 -14.05 13.09
N GLU A 45 -17.89 -14.57 11.92
CA GLU A 45 -17.17 -15.69 11.34
C GLU A 45 -15.70 -15.30 11.09
N PHE A 46 -14.79 -16.26 11.30
CA PHE A 46 -13.35 -15.97 11.23
C PHE A 46 -12.91 -15.41 9.86
N TRP A 47 -13.52 -15.91 8.78
CA TRP A 47 -13.22 -15.44 7.43
C TRP A 47 -13.64 -13.98 7.22
N SER A 48 -14.86 -13.65 7.62
CA SER A 48 -15.33 -12.25 7.59
C SER A 48 -14.48 -11.35 8.49
N ALA A 49 -14.11 -11.83 9.68
CA ALA A 49 -13.24 -11.07 10.58
C ALA A 49 -11.84 -10.79 9.97
N LEU A 50 -11.28 -11.73 9.21
CA LEU A 50 -10.02 -11.51 8.46
C LEU A 50 -10.17 -10.46 7.36
N ILE A 51 -11.30 -10.43 6.65
CA ILE A 51 -11.58 -9.42 5.63
C ILE A 51 -11.60 -8.02 6.26
N TYR A 52 -12.23 -7.85 7.43
CA TYR A 52 -12.20 -6.58 8.18
C TYR A 52 -10.82 -6.24 8.77
N ALA A 53 -10.07 -7.25 9.18
CA ALA A 53 -8.75 -7.06 9.79
C ALA A 53 -7.66 -6.66 8.79
N THR A 54 -7.74 -7.19 7.55
CA THR A 54 -6.71 -6.96 6.54
C THR A 54 -6.45 -5.48 6.25
N PRO A 55 -7.45 -4.62 6.01
CA PRO A 55 -7.23 -3.18 5.82
C PRO A 55 -6.53 -2.52 7.01
N LEU A 56 -6.81 -2.97 8.24
CA LEU A 56 -6.19 -2.43 9.46
C LEU A 56 -4.72 -2.87 9.62
N ALA A 57 -4.33 -3.98 9.02
CA ALA A 57 -2.96 -4.48 9.08
C ALA A 57 -1.99 -3.71 8.17
N ILE A 58 -2.48 -3.04 7.13
CA ILE A 58 -1.69 -2.38 6.08
C ILE A 58 -1.10 -1.06 6.57
N VAL A 59 0.20 -0.85 6.35
CA VAL A 59 0.88 0.43 6.56
C VAL A 59 0.75 1.26 5.28
N SER A 60 0.25 2.48 5.39
CA SER A 60 -0.03 3.35 4.22
C SER A 60 1.23 4.05 3.70
N SER A 61 1.72 3.65 2.54
CA SER A 61 2.82 4.34 1.84
C SER A 61 2.47 5.79 1.49
N ALA A 62 1.20 6.05 1.19
CA ALA A 62 0.69 7.38 0.89
C ALA A 62 0.95 8.41 2.00
N ILE A 63 1.03 7.98 3.26
CA ILE A 63 1.37 8.85 4.39
C ILE A 63 2.86 8.75 4.73
N VAL A 64 3.46 7.56 4.66
CA VAL A 64 4.87 7.35 5.01
C VAL A 64 5.79 8.14 4.08
N ILE A 65 5.65 8.01 2.75
CA ILE A 65 6.56 8.61 1.76
C ILE A 65 6.78 10.11 2.00
N PRO A 66 5.74 10.96 2.06
CA PRO A 66 5.93 12.39 2.29
C PRO A 66 6.43 12.73 3.71
N SER A 67 6.22 11.83 4.68
CA SER A 67 6.53 12.11 6.09
C SER A 67 7.97 11.83 6.48
N VAL A 68 8.65 10.90 5.78
CA VAL A 68 10.01 10.42 6.14
C VAL A 68 11.14 11.17 5.45
N GLY A 69 10.84 12.23 4.70
CA GLY A 69 11.83 12.95 3.87
C GLY A 69 13.03 13.52 4.64
N LYS A 70 12.89 13.78 5.93
CA LYS A 70 13.96 14.33 6.81
C LYS A 70 14.75 13.25 7.57
N LEU A 71 14.44 11.99 7.41
CA LEU A 71 15.17 10.90 8.06
C LEU A 71 16.46 10.55 7.33
N ALA A 72 17.35 9.83 8.04
CA ALA A 72 18.57 9.31 7.44
C ALA A 72 18.27 8.44 6.20
N PRO A 73 19.04 8.54 5.11
CA PRO A 73 18.70 7.90 3.82
C PRO A 73 18.36 6.42 3.93
N LYS A 74 19.17 5.62 4.60
CA LYS A 74 18.91 4.18 4.78
C LYS A 74 17.59 3.89 5.50
N LEU A 75 17.29 4.64 6.56
CA LEU A 75 16.06 4.48 7.32
C LEU A 75 14.84 4.90 6.49
N LYS A 76 14.96 6.01 5.78
CA LYS A 76 13.95 6.50 4.84
C LYS A 76 13.63 5.45 3.80
N ASP A 77 14.65 4.94 3.09
CA ASP A 77 14.47 3.97 2.00
C ASP A 77 13.83 2.68 2.53
N PHE A 78 14.27 2.19 3.68
CA PHE A 78 13.68 1.02 4.33
C PHE A 78 12.18 1.22 4.63
N LEU A 79 11.79 2.35 5.26
CA LEU A 79 10.40 2.63 5.61
C LEU A 79 9.52 2.83 4.38
N VAL A 80 10.05 3.46 3.34
CA VAL A 80 9.38 3.62 2.04
C VAL A 80 9.12 2.25 1.42
N PHE A 81 10.15 1.40 1.28
CA PHE A 81 9.99 0.07 0.70
C PHE A 81 9.04 -0.82 1.52
N GLU A 82 9.19 -0.83 2.84
CA GLU A 82 8.32 -1.61 3.72
C GLU A 82 6.86 -1.19 3.58
N SER A 83 6.57 0.11 3.52
CA SER A 83 5.21 0.61 3.36
C SER A 83 4.62 0.30 1.98
N ILE A 84 5.40 0.40 0.91
CA ILE A 84 4.97 0.04 -0.45
C ILE A 84 4.66 -1.46 -0.52
N PHE A 85 5.55 -2.32 0.01
CA PHE A 85 5.28 -3.76 0.04
C PHE A 85 4.08 -4.10 0.92
N SER A 86 3.89 -3.39 2.03
CA SER A 86 2.70 -3.54 2.87
C SER A 86 1.40 -3.25 2.11
N ASP A 87 1.37 -2.19 1.31
CA ASP A 87 0.23 -1.87 0.45
C ASP A 87 -0.02 -2.98 -0.58
N ILE A 88 1.03 -3.42 -1.28
CA ILE A 88 0.94 -4.48 -2.30
C ILE A 88 0.40 -5.78 -1.71
N ILE A 89 1.04 -6.25 -0.63
CA ILE A 89 0.69 -7.51 0.04
C ILE A 89 -0.72 -7.42 0.62
N GLY A 90 -1.06 -6.29 1.22
CA GLY A 90 -2.37 -6.06 1.80
C GLY A 90 -3.50 -6.07 0.77
N ILE A 91 -3.31 -5.42 -0.38
CA ILE A 91 -4.27 -5.45 -1.49
C ILE A 91 -4.41 -6.87 -2.05
N LEU A 92 -3.31 -7.60 -2.22
CA LEU A 92 -3.33 -9.00 -2.67
C LEU A 92 -4.07 -9.89 -1.67
N LEU A 93 -3.75 -9.78 -0.38
CA LEU A 93 -4.38 -10.55 0.69
C LEU A 93 -5.89 -10.25 0.77
N PHE A 94 -6.28 -8.98 0.71
CA PHE A 94 -7.68 -8.58 0.75
C PHE A 94 -8.46 -9.18 -0.42
N ASN A 95 -7.95 -9.03 -1.65
CA ASN A 95 -8.61 -9.59 -2.83
C ASN A 95 -8.65 -11.13 -2.78
N PHE A 96 -7.58 -11.77 -2.29
CA PHE A 96 -7.57 -13.21 -2.06
C PHE A 96 -8.70 -13.63 -1.12
N LEU A 97 -8.84 -12.97 0.04
CA LEU A 97 -9.87 -13.29 1.03
C LEU A 97 -11.29 -13.04 0.51
N VAL A 98 -11.48 -12.01 -0.32
CA VAL A 98 -12.78 -11.69 -0.91
C VAL A 98 -13.18 -12.66 -2.03
N MET A 99 -12.22 -13.11 -2.84
CA MET A 99 -12.47 -13.98 -4.00
C MET A 99 -12.52 -15.46 -3.65
N VAL A 100 -11.72 -15.89 -2.67
CA VAL A 100 -11.60 -17.31 -2.32
C VAL A 100 -12.57 -17.66 -1.21
N GLU A 101 -13.62 -18.39 -1.57
CA GLU A 101 -14.44 -19.10 -0.59
C GLU A 101 -13.78 -20.46 -0.32
N PHE A 102 -13.41 -20.74 0.93
CA PHE A 102 -12.73 -21.98 1.32
C PHE A 102 -13.50 -23.27 0.96
N SER A 103 -14.80 -23.15 0.67
CA SER A 103 -15.63 -24.29 0.27
C SER A 103 -15.37 -24.80 -1.15
N HIS A 104 -14.71 -24.00 -2.00
CA HIS A 104 -14.51 -24.34 -3.41
C HIS A 104 -13.04 -24.20 -3.83
N MET A 105 -12.38 -25.33 -4.02
CA MET A 105 -11.01 -25.40 -4.57
C MET A 105 -10.88 -24.69 -5.92
N ALA A 106 -11.96 -24.61 -6.69
CA ALA A 106 -12.04 -23.86 -7.93
C ALA A 106 -11.78 -22.36 -7.74
N SER A 107 -12.24 -21.76 -6.64
CA SER A 107 -12.03 -20.33 -6.35
C SER A 107 -10.54 -20.00 -6.10
N PHE A 108 -9.80 -20.91 -5.47
CA PHE A 108 -8.35 -20.79 -5.26
C PHE A 108 -7.60 -20.75 -6.60
N TRP A 109 -7.87 -21.71 -7.49
CA TRP A 109 -7.25 -21.75 -8.82
C TRP A 109 -7.67 -20.58 -9.69
N TRP A 110 -8.93 -20.13 -9.57
CA TRP A 110 -9.42 -18.95 -10.26
C TRP A 110 -8.67 -17.66 -9.82
N PHE A 111 -8.38 -17.50 -8.53
CA PHE A 111 -7.60 -16.36 -8.04
C PHE A 111 -6.20 -16.32 -8.67
N TRP A 112 -5.46 -17.43 -8.64
CA TRP A 112 -4.13 -17.51 -9.25
C TRP A 112 -4.17 -17.36 -10.76
N GLY A 113 -5.16 -17.94 -11.43
CA GLY A 113 -5.39 -17.75 -12.86
C GLY A 113 -5.66 -16.28 -13.21
N SER A 114 -6.50 -15.59 -12.44
CA SER A 114 -6.79 -14.17 -12.64
C SER A 114 -5.56 -13.29 -12.42
N LEU A 115 -4.71 -13.60 -11.43
CA LEU A 115 -3.43 -12.90 -11.23
C LEU A 115 -2.49 -13.06 -12.43
N LEU A 116 -2.35 -14.27 -12.96
CA LEU A 116 -1.54 -14.51 -14.15
C LEU A 116 -2.09 -13.78 -15.39
N LEU A 117 -3.40 -13.75 -15.55
CA LEU A 117 -4.05 -12.97 -16.61
C LEU A 117 -3.80 -11.47 -16.45
N MET A 118 -3.93 -10.92 -15.22
CA MET A 118 -3.62 -9.51 -14.94
C MET A 118 -2.16 -9.18 -15.23
N LEU A 119 -1.22 -10.07 -14.87
CA LEU A 119 0.19 -9.96 -15.23
C LEU A 119 0.36 -9.90 -16.75
N GLY A 120 -0.23 -10.84 -17.48
CA GLY A 120 -0.18 -10.89 -18.93
C GLY A 120 -0.74 -9.63 -19.59
N PHE A 121 -1.91 -9.17 -19.16
CA PHE A 121 -2.51 -7.91 -19.64
C PHE A 121 -1.64 -6.69 -19.33
N SER A 122 -1.08 -6.61 -18.13
CA SER A 122 -0.21 -5.50 -17.76
C SER A 122 1.04 -5.45 -18.63
N PHE A 123 1.70 -6.59 -18.87
CA PHE A 123 2.84 -6.66 -19.79
C PHE A 123 2.44 -6.32 -21.23
N ALA A 124 1.34 -6.89 -21.73
CA ALA A 124 0.85 -6.67 -23.08
C ALA A 124 0.55 -5.19 -23.37
N ILE A 125 0.18 -4.41 -22.36
CA ILE A 125 -0.13 -2.98 -22.50
C ILE A 125 1.10 -2.11 -22.19
N SER A 126 1.92 -2.48 -21.20
CA SER A 126 3.08 -1.69 -20.80
C SER A 126 4.16 -1.62 -21.88
N ILE A 127 4.40 -2.71 -22.61
CA ILE A 127 5.43 -2.76 -23.66
C ILE A 127 5.08 -1.87 -24.85
N PRO A 128 3.90 -1.99 -25.51
CA PRO A 128 3.52 -1.09 -26.58
C PRO A 128 3.46 0.37 -26.14
N LEU A 129 2.99 0.64 -24.90
CA LEU A 129 2.94 1.99 -24.37
C LEU A 129 4.36 2.59 -24.24
N ALA A 130 5.30 1.83 -23.70
CA ALA A 130 6.69 2.27 -23.59
C ALA A 130 7.32 2.53 -24.97
N LEU A 131 7.00 1.70 -25.98
CA LEU A 131 7.43 1.92 -27.37
C LEU A 131 6.83 3.19 -27.97
N LEU A 132 5.55 3.45 -27.73
CA LEU A 132 4.87 4.67 -28.20
C LEU A 132 5.46 5.93 -27.57
N ILE A 133 5.75 5.90 -26.26
CA ILE A 133 6.41 6.99 -25.54
C ILE A 133 7.79 7.29 -26.15
N ASN A 134 8.53 6.23 -26.48
CA ASN A 134 9.86 6.37 -27.06
C ASN A 134 9.86 6.94 -28.50
N HIS A 135 8.82 6.65 -29.28
CA HIS A 135 8.77 7.01 -30.72
C HIS A 135 8.27 8.43 -30.98
N LYS A 136 7.42 8.98 -30.11
CA LYS A 136 6.86 10.34 -30.29
C LYS A 136 7.30 11.28 -29.18
N ARG A 137 8.14 12.24 -29.51
CA ARG A 137 8.58 13.33 -28.64
C ARG A 137 7.48 14.41 -28.51
N ASN A 138 6.32 14.08 -27.96
CA ASN A 138 5.22 15.04 -27.77
C ASN A 138 5.14 15.47 -26.31
N HIS A 139 4.93 16.75 -26.07
CA HIS A 139 4.87 17.38 -24.73
C HIS A 139 3.74 16.88 -23.81
N HIS A 140 2.92 15.92 -24.23
CA HIS A 140 1.72 15.46 -23.49
C HIS A 140 1.67 13.95 -23.27
N GLN A 141 2.81 13.26 -23.27
CA GLN A 141 2.83 11.79 -23.13
C GLN A 141 2.33 11.33 -21.76
N HIS A 142 2.54 12.09 -20.70
CA HIS A 142 2.01 11.83 -19.36
C HIS A 142 0.47 11.76 -19.32
N ILE A 143 -0.22 12.59 -20.11
CA ILE A 143 -1.70 12.54 -20.24
C ILE A 143 -2.13 11.25 -20.92
N PHE A 144 -1.37 10.77 -21.92
CA PHE A 144 -1.64 9.50 -22.57
C PHE A 144 -1.49 8.31 -21.62
N ILE A 145 -0.47 8.30 -20.76
CA ILE A 145 -0.30 7.27 -19.73
C ILE A 145 -1.49 7.27 -18.76
N LEU A 146 -1.96 8.45 -18.37
CA LEU A 146 -3.12 8.61 -17.49
C LEU A 146 -4.40 8.09 -18.17
N ALA A 147 -4.59 8.35 -19.46
CA ALA A 147 -5.70 7.79 -20.22
C ALA A 147 -5.64 6.25 -20.29
N VAL A 148 -4.44 5.68 -20.46
CA VAL A 148 -4.24 4.22 -20.41
C VAL A 148 -4.56 3.65 -19.03
N LEU A 149 -4.22 4.33 -17.95
CA LEU A 149 -4.61 3.91 -16.58
C LEU A 149 -6.14 3.87 -16.41
N VAL A 150 -6.86 4.86 -16.93
CA VAL A 150 -8.34 4.88 -16.88
C VAL A 150 -8.91 3.74 -17.75
N LEU A 151 -8.32 3.47 -18.91
CA LEU A 151 -8.70 2.36 -19.76
C LEU A 151 -8.45 1.01 -19.06
N LEU A 152 -7.30 0.82 -18.44
CA LEU A 152 -6.99 -0.39 -17.65
C LEU A 152 -7.99 -0.59 -16.49
N TYR A 153 -8.34 0.48 -15.78
CA TYR A 153 -9.36 0.44 -14.76
C TYR A 153 -10.71 -0.03 -15.31
N SER A 154 -11.12 0.48 -16.48
CA SER A 154 -12.37 0.12 -17.13
C SER A 154 -12.38 -1.34 -17.61
N ILE A 155 -11.25 -1.81 -18.18
CA ILE A 155 -11.06 -3.21 -18.60
C ILE A 155 -11.14 -4.13 -17.36
N ALA A 156 -10.44 -3.79 -16.28
CA ALA A 156 -10.47 -4.60 -15.08
C ALA A 156 -11.89 -4.76 -14.52
N LYS A 157 -12.68 -3.67 -14.49
CA LYS A 157 -14.08 -3.72 -14.08
C LYS A 157 -14.94 -4.58 -15.01
N TYR A 158 -14.74 -4.50 -16.31
CA TYR A 158 -15.49 -5.28 -17.28
C TYR A 158 -15.27 -6.79 -17.09
N PHE A 159 -14.04 -7.21 -16.84
CA PHE A 159 -13.68 -8.61 -16.61
C PHE A 159 -13.82 -9.06 -15.15
N HIS A 160 -14.37 -8.24 -14.25
CA HIS A 160 -14.45 -8.50 -12.82
C HIS A 160 -13.10 -8.77 -12.16
N PHE A 161 -12.02 -8.21 -12.69
CA PHE A 161 -10.70 -8.24 -12.08
C PHE A 161 -10.54 -7.15 -11.03
N SER A 162 -9.60 -7.33 -10.10
CA SER A 162 -9.22 -6.25 -9.19
C SER A 162 -8.48 -5.14 -9.94
N ALA A 163 -9.13 -4.00 -10.11
CA ALA A 163 -8.55 -2.85 -10.80
C ALA A 163 -7.29 -2.34 -10.06
N LEU A 164 -7.28 -2.41 -8.74
CA LEU A 164 -6.11 -2.00 -7.93
C LEU A 164 -4.90 -2.86 -8.23
N ILE A 165 -5.07 -4.18 -8.30
CA ILE A 165 -3.98 -5.12 -8.63
C ILE A 165 -3.48 -4.89 -10.05
N LEU A 166 -4.39 -4.73 -11.02
CA LEU A 166 -4.02 -4.52 -12.42
C LEU A 166 -3.19 -3.24 -12.61
N ILE A 167 -3.64 -2.12 -12.02
CA ILE A 167 -2.93 -0.83 -12.08
C ILE A 167 -1.59 -0.91 -11.34
N LEU A 168 -1.52 -1.62 -10.23
CA LEU A 168 -0.30 -1.85 -9.47
C LEU A 168 0.74 -2.61 -10.30
N ILE A 169 0.34 -3.73 -10.91
CA ILE A 169 1.22 -4.53 -11.77
C ILE A 169 1.68 -3.72 -12.98
N PHE A 170 0.78 -2.95 -13.60
CA PHE A 170 1.11 -2.06 -14.69
C PHE A 170 2.17 -1.02 -14.29
N GLY A 171 1.99 -0.35 -13.16
CA GLY A 171 2.95 0.63 -12.63
C GLY A 171 4.31 0.00 -12.34
N LEU A 172 4.35 -1.17 -11.68
CA LEU A 172 5.59 -1.93 -11.42
C LEU A 172 6.31 -2.32 -12.71
N THR A 173 5.56 -2.80 -13.70
CA THR A 173 6.12 -3.19 -14.99
C THR A 173 6.73 -1.99 -15.71
N LEU A 174 5.99 -0.88 -15.77
CA LEU A 174 6.43 0.34 -16.44
C LEU A 174 7.69 0.95 -15.78
N SER A 175 7.74 1.00 -14.45
CA SER A 175 8.89 1.52 -13.70
C SER A 175 10.14 0.63 -13.80
N ASN A 176 9.97 -0.67 -14.01
CA ASN A 176 11.05 -1.65 -13.99
C ASN A 176 11.26 -2.35 -15.35
N LEU A 177 10.87 -1.74 -16.45
CA LEU A 177 11.02 -2.32 -17.80
C LEU A 177 12.44 -2.77 -18.11
N LYS A 178 13.45 -2.05 -17.60
CA LYS A 178 14.88 -2.41 -17.77
C LYS A 178 15.25 -3.77 -17.21
N MET A 179 14.50 -4.29 -16.23
CA MET A 179 14.78 -5.61 -15.64
C MET A 179 14.32 -6.76 -16.54
N PHE A 180 13.30 -6.52 -17.37
CA PHE A 180 12.67 -7.53 -18.21
C PHE A 180 13.35 -7.70 -19.57
N PHE A 181 14.12 -6.70 -20.00
CA PHE A 181 14.83 -6.73 -21.28
C PHE A 181 16.34 -6.80 -21.07
N LYS A 182 17.05 -7.56 -21.92
CA LYS A 182 18.52 -7.53 -21.97
C LYS A 182 18.98 -6.11 -22.29
N LYS A 183 20.08 -5.66 -21.65
CA LYS A 183 20.62 -4.31 -21.77
C LYS A 183 20.77 -3.88 -23.22
N ASP A 184 21.36 -4.72 -24.06
CA ASP A 184 21.60 -4.43 -25.48
C ASP A 184 20.31 -4.28 -26.29
N PHE A 185 19.27 -5.05 -25.96
CA PHE A 185 17.97 -4.98 -26.62
C PHE A 185 17.21 -3.73 -26.17
N PHE A 186 17.31 -3.40 -24.87
CA PHE A 186 16.66 -2.23 -24.30
C PHE A 186 17.27 -0.94 -24.89
N GLU A 187 18.62 -0.80 -24.91
CA GLU A 187 19.32 0.37 -25.44
C GLU A 187 19.08 0.55 -26.95
N LYS A 188 18.89 -0.53 -27.71
CA LYS A 188 18.62 -0.49 -29.15
C LYS A 188 17.21 -0.01 -29.49
N ILE A 189 16.24 -0.31 -28.63
CA ILE A 189 14.81 -0.01 -28.86
C ILE A 189 14.38 1.25 -28.12
N PHE A 190 14.86 1.47 -26.92
CA PHE A 190 14.48 2.59 -26.06
C PHE A 190 15.59 3.63 -25.99
N HIS A 191 15.31 4.85 -26.46
CA HIS A 191 16.18 6.01 -26.19
C HIS A 191 16.06 6.35 -24.71
N HIS A 192 17.06 5.95 -23.95
CA HIS A 192 17.07 5.91 -22.50
C HIS A 192 16.60 7.21 -21.84
N ASP A 193 17.02 8.34 -22.39
CA ASP A 193 16.77 9.66 -21.75
C ASP A 193 15.31 10.11 -21.90
N SER A 194 14.65 9.77 -23.01
CA SER A 194 13.27 10.18 -23.24
C SER A 194 12.28 9.45 -22.34
N LEU A 195 12.38 8.12 -22.23
CA LEU A 195 11.49 7.33 -21.36
C LEU A 195 11.67 7.68 -19.87
N GLN A 196 12.91 7.86 -19.42
CA GLN A 196 13.16 8.20 -18.02
C GLN A 196 12.62 9.59 -17.65
N ASN A 197 12.76 10.57 -18.55
CA ASN A 197 12.24 11.92 -18.34
C ASN A 197 10.70 11.92 -18.27
N GLU A 198 10.03 11.18 -19.15
CA GLU A 198 8.57 11.07 -19.14
C GLU A 198 8.05 10.34 -17.88
N LEU A 199 8.74 9.30 -17.43
CA LEU A 199 8.40 8.62 -16.18
C LEU A 199 8.59 9.56 -14.97
N ASN A 200 9.64 10.37 -14.96
CA ASN A 200 9.86 11.35 -13.90
C ASN A 200 8.79 12.46 -13.91
N ASP A 201 8.38 12.94 -15.08
CA ASP A 201 7.32 13.94 -15.19
C ASP A 201 5.95 13.37 -14.82
N MET A 202 5.69 12.10 -15.21
CA MET A 202 4.51 11.38 -14.74
C MET A 202 4.53 11.18 -13.21
N GLN A 203 5.67 10.85 -12.63
CA GLN A 203 5.82 10.70 -11.18
C GLN A 203 5.51 12.00 -10.45
N LYS A 204 6.01 13.14 -10.93
CA LYS A 204 5.68 14.46 -10.38
C LYS A 204 4.19 14.74 -10.47
N LEU A 205 3.60 14.59 -11.67
CA LEU A 205 2.17 14.81 -11.89
C LEU A 205 1.29 13.92 -11.01
N THR A 206 1.60 12.61 -10.95
CA THR A 206 0.86 11.68 -10.09
C THR A 206 1.05 11.99 -8.62
N GLY A 207 2.22 12.48 -8.21
CA GLY A 207 2.50 12.95 -6.85
C GLY A 207 1.64 14.15 -6.46
N GLU A 208 1.53 15.15 -7.32
CA GLU A 208 0.69 16.33 -7.11
C GLU A 208 -0.80 15.96 -7.05
N LEU A 209 -1.27 15.14 -8.00
CA LEU A 209 -2.66 14.66 -8.01
C LEU A 209 -2.96 13.81 -6.78
N ALA A 210 -2.06 12.93 -6.39
CA ALA A 210 -2.20 12.10 -5.20
C ALA A 210 -2.25 12.95 -3.92
N PHE A 211 -1.47 14.04 -3.86
CA PHE A 211 -1.54 15.00 -2.74
C PHE A 211 -2.92 15.66 -2.65
N ILE A 212 -3.46 16.15 -3.78
CA ILE A 212 -4.78 16.76 -3.83
C ILE A 212 -5.86 15.75 -3.42
N ILE A 213 -5.87 14.57 -4.03
CA ILE A 213 -6.85 13.50 -3.74
C ILE A 213 -6.78 13.08 -2.28
N ARG A 214 -5.58 12.91 -1.74
CA ARG A 214 -5.35 12.55 -0.33
C ARG A 214 -5.87 13.62 0.61
N THR A 215 -5.61 14.90 0.31
CA THR A 215 -6.09 16.02 1.11
C THR A 215 -7.61 16.08 1.12
N LEU A 216 -8.24 16.01 -0.06
CA LEU A 216 -9.70 15.97 -0.18
C LEU A 216 -10.28 14.76 0.55
N PHE A 217 -9.66 13.59 0.40
CA PHE A 217 -10.07 12.37 1.09
C PHE A 217 -10.07 12.55 2.61
N PHE A 218 -8.98 13.07 3.20
CA PHE A 218 -8.92 13.26 4.65
C PHE A 218 -9.87 14.34 5.15
N VAL A 219 -10.17 15.37 4.36
CA VAL A 219 -11.19 16.36 4.68
C VAL A 219 -12.58 15.72 4.70
N ILE A 220 -12.95 14.97 3.66
CA ILE A 220 -14.24 14.26 3.58
C ILE A 220 -14.33 13.20 4.68
N PHE A 221 -13.25 12.45 4.91
CA PHE A 221 -13.16 11.45 5.96
C PHE A 221 -13.36 12.08 7.35
N GLY A 222 -12.69 13.20 7.62
CA GLY A 222 -12.88 13.95 8.87
C GLY A 222 -14.30 14.50 9.04
N TYR A 223 -14.93 14.98 7.97
CA TYR A 223 -16.32 15.44 7.98
C TYR A 223 -17.32 14.31 8.22
N SER A 224 -17.07 13.12 7.65
CA SER A 224 -17.94 11.93 7.82
C SER A 224 -17.76 11.26 9.19
N LEU A 225 -16.78 11.69 9.99
CA LEU A 225 -16.52 11.16 11.31
C LEU A 225 -17.66 11.51 12.27
N ASN A 226 -18.36 10.49 12.74
CA ASN A 226 -19.23 10.64 13.89
C ASN A 226 -18.40 10.47 15.17
N LEU A 227 -18.07 11.60 15.81
CA LEU A 227 -17.27 11.62 17.04
C LEU A 227 -17.89 10.79 18.17
N SER A 228 -19.22 10.64 18.19
CA SER A 228 -19.89 9.79 19.20
C SER A 228 -19.50 8.33 19.10
N LEU A 229 -19.20 7.82 17.90
CA LEU A 229 -18.72 6.44 17.71
C LEU A 229 -17.30 6.23 18.27
N LEU A 230 -16.46 7.27 18.24
CA LEU A 230 -15.12 7.20 18.84
C LEU A 230 -15.15 7.20 20.36
N LEU A 231 -16.22 7.74 20.97
CA LEU A 231 -16.42 7.79 22.42
C LEU A 231 -17.10 6.52 22.95
N ASP A 232 -17.56 5.63 22.09
CA ASP A 232 -18.08 4.33 22.54
C ASP A 232 -16.96 3.56 23.22
N PHE A 233 -17.21 3.19 24.48
CA PHE A 233 -16.26 2.46 25.32
C PHE A 233 -15.77 1.15 24.67
N ARG A 234 -16.65 0.49 23.93
CA ARG A 234 -16.30 -0.73 23.20
C ARG A 234 -15.32 -0.46 22.07
N VAL A 235 -15.57 0.59 21.26
CA VAL A 235 -14.65 1.01 20.17
C VAL A 235 -13.32 1.44 20.72
N LEU A 236 -13.32 2.18 21.82
CA LEU A 236 -12.11 2.65 22.52
C LEU A 236 -11.26 1.47 23.00
N LEU A 237 -11.86 0.53 23.71
CA LEU A 237 -11.15 -0.63 24.25
C LEU A 237 -10.58 -1.53 23.15
N VAL A 238 -11.41 -1.86 22.14
CA VAL A 238 -10.98 -2.70 21.02
C VAL A 238 -9.96 -1.98 20.16
N GLY A 239 -10.15 -0.69 19.91
CA GLY A 239 -9.22 0.15 19.17
C GLY A 239 -7.85 0.23 19.83
N CYS A 240 -7.79 0.46 21.13
CA CYS A 240 -6.54 0.44 21.89
C CYS A 240 -5.85 -0.94 21.82
N LEU A 241 -6.63 -2.02 21.95
CA LEU A 241 -6.11 -3.39 21.84
C LEU A 241 -5.53 -3.66 20.45
N VAL A 242 -6.25 -3.30 19.39
CA VAL A 242 -5.79 -3.45 17.99
C VAL A 242 -4.50 -2.66 17.77
N VAL A 243 -4.45 -1.40 18.19
CA VAL A 243 -3.27 -0.54 18.06
C VAL A 243 -2.09 -1.11 18.84
N ALA A 244 -2.30 -1.58 20.07
CA ALA A 244 -1.26 -2.21 20.88
C ALA A 244 -0.69 -3.48 20.25
N VAL A 245 -1.57 -4.35 19.71
CA VAL A 245 -1.17 -5.58 19.00
C VAL A 245 -0.38 -5.23 17.73
N MET A 246 -0.81 -4.26 16.95
CA MET A 246 -0.12 -3.82 15.75
C MET A 246 1.32 -3.36 16.03
N TYR A 247 1.49 -2.48 17.01
CA TYR A 247 2.82 -1.99 17.39
C TYR A 247 3.65 -3.06 18.08
N GLY A 248 3.02 -3.95 18.86
CA GLY A 248 3.68 -5.10 19.49
C GLY A 248 4.25 -6.06 18.44
N ILE A 249 3.47 -6.42 17.40
CA ILE A 249 3.93 -7.27 16.31
C ILE A 249 5.10 -6.62 15.58
N ARG A 250 5.01 -5.32 15.27
CA ARG A 250 6.11 -4.59 14.62
C ARG A 250 7.37 -4.60 15.48
N TYR A 251 7.25 -4.32 16.78
CA TYR A 251 8.38 -4.34 17.69
C TYR A 251 9.07 -5.70 17.72
N VAL A 252 8.32 -6.78 17.87
CA VAL A 252 8.84 -8.16 17.87
C VAL A 252 9.48 -8.50 16.53
N SER A 253 8.88 -8.08 15.41
CA SER A 253 9.38 -8.37 14.07
C SER A 253 10.69 -7.64 13.75
N PHE A 254 10.87 -6.40 14.22
CA PHE A 254 12.10 -5.64 13.98
C PHE A 254 13.22 -5.95 14.95
N TRP A 255 12.91 -6.45 16.15
CA TRP A 255 13.89 -6.73 17.21
C TRP A 255 15.08 -7.59 16.75
N PRO A 256 14.91 -8.70 15.98
CA PRO A 256 16.02 -9.56 15.56
C PRO A 256 16.91 -8.91 14.50
N PHE A 257 16.37 -8.02 13.66
CA PHE A 257 17.03 -7.57 12.45
C PHE A 257 17.74 -6.22 12.59
N SER A 258 17.29 -5.35 13.46
CA SER A 258 17.90 -4.05 13.63
C SER A 258 17.46 -3.38 14.91
N ARG A 259 18.39 -3.25 15.84
CA ARG A 259 18.18 -2.47 17.08
C ARG A 259 18.32 -0.97 16.84
N GLU A 260 19.04 -0.59 15.78
CA GLU A 260 19.15 0.82 15.39
C GLU A 260 17.81 1.35 14.87
N ASN A 261 17.41 2.51 15.39
CA ASN A 261 16.18 3.20 15.00
C ASN A 261 14.91 2.33 15.12
N ILE A 262 14.90 1.39 16.07
CA ILE A 262 13.75 0.47 16.24
C ILE A 262 12.45 1.22 16.50
N TYR A 263 12.50 2.30 17.27
CA TYR A 263 11.32 3.09 17.57
C TYR A 263 10.76 3.81 16.34
N GLU A 264 11.64 4.32 15.45
CA GLU A 264 11.22 4.90 14.17
C GLU A 264 10.52 3.85 13.31
N LYS A 265 11.11 2.67 13.17
CA LYS A 265 10.56 1.54 12.41
C LYS A 265 9.23 1.04 12.97
N VAL A 266 9.06 1.06 14.29
CA VAL A 266 7.83 0.62 14.95
C VAL A 266 6.72 1.67 14.81
N TYR A 267 6.99 2.92 15.19
CA TYR A 267 5.95 3.95 15.29
C TYR A 267 5.63 4.66 13.96
N ILE A 268 6.54 4.65 12.97
CA ILE A 268 6.23 5.19 11.63
C ILE A 268 5.48 4.13 10.82
N ALA A 269 4.24 3.91 11.18
CA ALA A 269 3.35 2.93 10.58
C ALA A 269 1.90 3.41 10.57
N PRO A 270 1.60 4.53 9.89
CA PRO A 270 0.25 5.07 9.85
C PRO A 270 -0.67 4.19 9.02
N ARG A 271 -1.94 4.18 9.38
CA ARG A 271 -3.03 3.67 8.54
C ARG A 271 -3.69 4.86 7.84
N GLY A 272 -4.18 4.65 6.63
CA GLY A 272 -4.66 5.78 5.84
C GLY A 272 -5.62 5.43 4.73
N LEU A 273 -5.40 6.03 3.56
CA LEU A 273 -6.28 5.96 2.40
C LEU A 273 -6.62 4.51 2.01
N ILE A 274 -5.62 3.64 1.90
CA ILE A 274 -5.83 2.24 1.48
C ILE A 274 -6.67 1.48 2.50
N THR A 275 -6.44 1.70 3.80
CA THR A 275 -7.25 1.09 4.88
C THR A 275 -8.73 1.41 4.71
N VAL A 276 -9.06 2.67 4.48
CA VAL A 276 -10.46 3.11 4.34
C VAL A 276 -11.04 2.66 3.00
N LEU A 277 -10.25 2.75 1.91
CA LEU A 277 -10.69 2.36 0.59
C LEU A 277 -11.03 0.86 0.53
N LEU A 278 -10.18 0.00 1.07
CA LEU A 278 -10.46 -1.45 1.13
C LEU A 278 -11.63 -1.76 2.05
N PHE A 279 -11.78 -1.04 3.17
CA PHE A 279 -12.93 -1.20 4.04
C PHE A 279 -14.26 -0.94 3.31
N TYR A 280 -14.34 0.11 2.51
CA TYR A 280 -15.52 0.40 1.69
C TYR A 280 -15.69 -0.52 0.47
N GLN A 281 -14.67 -1.29 0.12
CA GLN A 281 -14.73 -2.31 -0.94
C GLN A 281 -15.16 -3.70 -0.43
N ILE A 282 -15.43 -3.86 0.87
CA ILE A 282 -15.95 -5.12 1.42
C ILE A 282 -17.29 -5.43 0.76
N PRO A 283 -17.44 -6.61 0.09
CA PRO A 283 -18.69 -6.99 -0.55
C PRO A 283 -19.84 -7.11 0.44
N GLU A 284 -21.06 -6.80 -0.02
CA GLU A 284 -22.28 -6.83 0.82
C GLU A 284 -22.48 -8.15 1.56
N LYS A 285 -22.12 -9.28 0.95
CA LYS A 285 -22.22 -10.62 1.55
C LYS A 285 -21.39 -10.79 2.84
N PHE A 286 -20.35 -9.99 3.04
CA PHE A 286 -19.51 -10.00 4.25
C PHE A 286 -19.81 -8.85 5.19
N ILE A 287 -20.68 -7.90 4.80
CA ILE A 287 -21.05 -6.78 5.66
C ILE A 287 -21.87 -7.29 6.85
N SER A 288 -21.43 -6.91 8.03
CA SER A 288 -22.12 -7.25 9.28
C SER A 288 -22.49 -6.00 10.06
N ASN A 289 -23.76 -5.88 10.43
CA ASN A 289 -24.24 -4.80 11.32
C ASN A 289 -23.64 -4.86 12.74
N LYS A 290 -22.93 -5.94 13.07
CA LYS A 290 -22.26 -6.09 14.36
C LYS A 290 -20.92 -5.36 14.41
N PHE A 291 -20.28 -5.15 13.25
CA PHE A 291 -18.99 -4.47 13.18
C PHE A 291 -19.17 -2.96 13.21
N ASP A 292 -18.44 -2.32 14.09
CA ASP A 292 -18.48 -0.86 14.23
C ASP A 292 -17.40 -0.20 13.36
N ALA A 293 -17.83 0.61 12.40
CA ALA A 293 -16.93 1.39 11.54
C ALA A 293 -16.06 2.37 12.34
N GLY A 294 -16.50 2.77 13.53
CA GLY A 294 -15.71 3.59 14.45
C GLY A 294 -14.33 3.01 14.76
N LEU A 295 -14.19 1.67 14.74
CA LEU A 295 -12.89 1.01 14.93
C LEU A 295 -11.88 1.39 13.85
N VAL A 296 -12.30 1.46 12.57
CA VAL A 296 -11.42 1.84 11.47
C VAL A 296 -10.97 3.29 11.64
N PHE A 297 -11.90 4.17 11.98
CA PHE A 297 -11.61 5.58 12.24
C PHE A 297 -10.63 5.74 13.39
N PHE A 298 -10.87 5.04 14.50
CA PHE A 298 -9.99 5.06 15.67
C PHE A 298 -8.55 4.68 15.29
N VAL A 299 -8.37 3.55 14.62
CA VAL A 299 -7.05 3.02 14.26
C VAL A 299 -6.31 3.98 13.30
N VAL A 300 -7.00 4.56 12.31
CA VAL A 300 -6.41 5.52 11.36
C VAL A 300 -5.92 6.77 12.09
N ILE A 301 -6.74 7.36 12.96
CA ILE A 301 -6.41 8.59 13.68
C ILE A 301 -5.25 8.33 14.65
N PHE A 302 -5.37 7.33 15.51
CA PHE A 302 -4.36 7.07 16.55
C PHE A 302 -3.01 6.66 15.95
N SER A 303 -3.00 5.82 14.90
CA SER A 303 -1.74 5.47 14.23
C SER A 303 -1.05 6.69 13.62
N SER A 304 -1.81 7.64 13.08
CA SER A 304 -1.28 8.90 12.53
C SER A 304 -0.74 9.84 13.61
N ILE A 305 -1.41 9.90 14.77
CA ILE A 305 -0.94 10.67 15.94
C ILE A 305 0.37 10.10 16.48
N PHE A 306 0.46 8.77 16.66
CA PHE A 306 1.70 8.12 17.13
C PHE A 306 2.87 8.36 16.19
N MET A 307 2.64 8.23 14.86
CA MET A 307 3.65 8.53 13.85
C MET A 307 4.13 9.98 13.95
N SER A 308 3.19 10.93 13.99
CA SER A 308 3.51 12.37 14.05
C SER A 308 4.27 12.73 15.31
N GLY A 309 3.86 12.19 16.47
CA GLY A 309 4.56 12.35 17.73
C GLY A 309 6.01 11.84 17.67
N ARG A 310 6.22 10.67 17.04
CA ARG A 310 7.58 10.13 16.90
C ARG A 310 8.45 10.97 15.98
N LEU A 311 7.92 11.42 14.83
CA LEU A 311 8.65 12.26 13.90
C LEU A 311 9.08 13.59 14.51
N ILE A 312 8.23 14.23 15.33
CA ILE A 312 8.56 15.45 16.06
C ILE A 312 9.71 15.19 17.04
N MET A 313 9.67 14.07 17.79
CA MET A 313 10.72 13.71 18.74
C MET A 313 12.06 13.43 18.06
N THR A 314 12.04 12.77 16.90
CA THR A 314 13.25 12.47 16.11
C THR A 314 13.82 13.74 15.48
N GLY A 315 12.98 14.64 14.94
CA GLY A 315 13.42 15.92 14.39
C GLY A 315 14.08 16.84 15.43
N ARG A 316 13.59 16.84 16.68
CA ARG A 316 14.23 17.60 17.76
C ARG A 316 15.62 17.07 18.13
N LYS A 317 15.83 15.74 18.10
CA LYS A 317 17.13 15.14 18.37
C LYS A 317 18.18 15.52 17.33
N SER A 318 17.80 15.59 16.05
CA SER A 318 18.74 15.98 14.98
C SER A 318 19.18 17.45 15.05
N LEU A 319 18.36 18.34 15.62
CA LEU A 319 18.71 19.74 15.85
C LEU A 319 19.71 19.90 17.00
N ILE A 320 19.56 19.12 18.08
CA ILE A 320 20.45 19.19 19.26
C ILE A 320 21.84 18.60 18.99
N VAL A 321 21.97 17.68 18.05
CA VAL A 321 23.28 17.06 17.68
C VAL A 321 24.09 17.96 16.73
N ASN A 322 23.46 18.94 16.09
CA ASN A 322 24.11 19.89 15.15
C ASN A 322 24.43 21.25 15.80
N GLU A 323 24.12 21.45 17.10
CA GLU A 323 24.63 22.51 17.97
C GLU A 323 25.81 21.99 18.82
#